data_548a5bdba297fd859edfc1d85b130529
#
_entry.id   548a5bdba297fd859edfc1d85b130529
#
_cell.length_a   1.000
_cell.length_b   1.000
_cell.length_c   1.000
_cell.angle_alpha   90.00
_cell.angle_beta   90.00
_cell.angle_gamma   90.00
#
_symmetry.space_group_name_H-M   'P 1'
#
loop_
_entity.id
_entity.type
_entity.pdbx_description
1 polymer ?
#
loop_
_entity_poly.entity_id
_entity_poly.type
_entity_poly.pdbx_seq_one_letter_code
_entity_poly.pdbx_strand_id
1 'polypeptide(L)'
;MVQCPPSVDRAFAALADPTRRAVLERLGGGSATISELAEPFGMSLTGMKKHIRLLEEANLVVTEKVGRARRCTLVPYAFEGISTWLRRLDRFAQVVEHTKGAR
;
A
#
# COMPACT_ATOMS: atom_id res chain seq x y z
N MET A 1 -2.61 -22.22 -14.22
CA MET A 1 -3.21 -21.01 -13.64
C MET A 1 -2.13 -20.08 -13.13
N VAL A 2 -2.18 -18.83 -13.53
CA VAL A 2 -1.19 -17.85 -13.08
C VAL A 2 -1.62 -17.32 -11.71
N GLN A 3 -0.73 -17.45 -10.75
CA GLN A 3 -0.98 -16.94 -9.40
C GLN A 3 -0.06 -15.76 -9.13
N CYS A 4 -0.58 -14.78 -8.41
CA CYS A 4 0.25 -13.68 -7.93
C CYS A 4 1.18 -14.18 -6.83
N PRO A 5 2.41 -13.66 -6.74
CA PRO A 5 3.25 -13.97 -5.60
C PRO A 5 2.54 -13.60 -4.29
N PRO A 6 2.75 -14.34 -3.19
CA PRO A 6 2.11 -14.02 -1.91
C PRO A 6 2.32 -12.57 -1.46
N SER A 7 3.47 -11.98 -1.79
CA SER A 7 3.75 -10.58 -1.47
C SER A 7 2.79 -9.62 -2.18
N VAL A 8 2.40 -9.95 -3.42
CA VAL A 8 1.44 -9.15 -4.19
C VAL A 8 0.05 -9.30 -3.60
N ASP A 9 -0.35 -10.50 -3.22
CA ASP A 9 -1.65 -10.76 -2.58
C ASP A 9 -1.80 -9.96 -1.29
N ARG A 10 -0.76 -9.96 -0.44
CA ARG A 10 -0.77 -9.19 0.81
C ARG A 10 -0.86 -7.70 0.55
N ALA A 11 -0.16 -7.23 -0.46
CA ALA A 11 -0.21 -5.82 -0.83
C ALA A 11 -1.61 -5.42 -1.28
N PHE A 12 -2.27 -6.21 -2.12
CA PHE A 12 -3.64 -5.93 -2.53
C PHE A 12 -4.61 -5.97 -1.34
N ALA A 13 -4.46 -6.93 -0.44
CA ALA A 13 -5.28 -7.01 0.75
C ALA A 13 -5.11 -5.74 1.60
N ALA A 14 -3.88 -5.28 1.77
CA ALA A 14 -3.59 -4.07 2.52
C ALA A 14 -4.20 -2.84 1.85
N LEU A 15 -4.20 -2.79 0.52
CA LEU A 15 -4.75 -1.67 -0.25
C LEU A 15 -6.27 -1.69 -0.36
N ALA A 16 -6.92 -2.75 0.10
CA ALA A 16 -8.38 -2.87 0.02
C ALA A 16 -9.12 -1.92 0.96
N ASP A 17 -8.44 -1.35 1.94
CA ASP A 17 -9.04 -0.44 2.92
C ASP A 17 -8.71 1.03 2.60
N PRO A 18 -9.72 1.92 2.58
CA PRO A 18 -9.47 3.32 2.24
C PRO A 18 -8.59 4.05 3.25
N THR A 19 -8.66 3.71 4.52
CA THR A 19 -7.80 4.32 5.53
C THR A 19 -6.34 3.97 5.29
N ARG A 20 -6.06 2.70 4.99
CA ARG A 20 -4.69 2.27 4.70
C ARG A 20 -4.15 2.91 3.44
N ARG A 21 -4.99 3.08 2.40
CA ARG A 21 -4.56 3.80 1.20
C ARG A 21 -4.19 5.25 1.51
N ALA A 22 -5.01 5.92 2.32
CA ALA A 22 -4.74 7.31 2.71
C ALA A 22 -3.45 7.42 3.54
N VAL A 23 -3.19 6.46 4.41
CA VAL A 23 -1.94 6.39 5.19
C VAL A 23 -0.74 6.28 4.26
N LEU A 24 -0.81 5.41 3.28
CA LEU A 24 0.28 5.23 2.31
C LEU A 24 0.53 6.51 1.51
N GLU A 25 -0.54 7.19 1.09
CA GLU A 25 -0.41 8.48 0.39
C GLU A 25 0.29 9.50 1.26
N ARG A 26 -0.08 9.57 2.53
CA ARG A 26 0.56 10.49 3.48
C ARG A 26 2.05 10.16 3.64
N LEU A 27 2.38 8.87 3.76
CA LEU A 27 3.77 8.44 3.93
C LEU A 27 4.59 8.63 2.66
N GLY A 28 3.94 8.73 1.51
CA GLY A 28 4.62 9.09 0.27
C GLY A 28 5.25 10.47 0.32
N GLY A 29 4.75 11.35 1.18
CA GLY A 29 5.29 12.69 1.39
C GLY A 29 6.36 12.76 2.48
N GLY A 30 6.64 11.63 3.15
CA GLY A 30 7.64 11.57 4.22
C GLY A 30 7.15 10.75 5.40
N SER A 31 8.07 10.34 6.25
CA SER A 31 7.74 9.54 7.43
C SER A 31 6.84 10.30 8.41
N ALA A 32 6.12 9.57 9.23
CA ALA A 32 5.22 10.13 10.23
C ALA A 32 5.08 9.16 11.39
N THR A 33 4.76 9.70 12.56
CA THR A 33 4.48 8.84 13.73
C THR A 33 3.05 8.32 13.63
N ILE A 34 2.78 7.25 14.39
CA ILE A 34 1.43 6.69 14.45
C ILE A 34 0.42 7.74 14.91
N SER A 35 0.80 8.58 15.88
CA SER A 35 -0.06 9.66 16.37
C SER A 35 -0.39 10.66 15.26
N GLU A 36 0.62 11.06 14.51
CA GLU A 36 0.44 11.98 13.39
C GLU A 36 -0.46 11.38 12.30
N LEU A 37 -0.38 10.08 12.11
CA LEU A 37 -1.24 9.39 11.13
C LEU A 37 -2.68 9.24 11.63
N ALA A 38 -2.87 9.02 12.92
CA ALA A 38 -4.19 8.82 13.50
C ALA A 38 -5.02 10.11 13.56
N GLU A 39 -4.36 11.23 13.83
CA GLU A 39 -5.02 12.51 14.08
C GLU A 39 -5.99 12.96 12.98
N PRO A 40 -5.57 13.00 11.69
CA PRO A 40 -6.49 13.44 10.64
C PRO A 40 -7.74 12.60 10.46
N PHE A 41 -7.70 11.35 10.91
CA PHE A 41 -8.85 10.44 10.81
C PHE A 41 -9.72 10.41 12.05
N GLY A 42 -9.34 11.16 13.09
CA GLY A 42 -10.04 11.08 14.37
C GLY A 42 -9.99 9.68 14.98
N MET A 43 -8.95 8.93 14.67
CA MET A 43 -8.82 7.53 15.04
C MET A 43 -7.95 7.37 16.29
N SER A 44 -8.26 6.34 17.10
CA SER A 44 -7.43 6.01 18.26
C SER A 44 -6.08 5.46 17.80
N LEU A 45 -5.08 5.55 18.70
CA LEU A 45 -3.76 4.95 18.43
C LEU A 45 -3.88 3.44 18.21
N THR A 46 -4.72 2.77 19.00
CA THR A 46 -4.95 1.33 18.90
C THR A 46 -5.51 0.96 17.53
N GLY A 47 -6.48 1.74 17.05
CA GLY A 47 -7.06 1.53 15.72
C GLY A 47 -6.03 1.73 14.61
N MET A 48 -5.27 2.82 14.70
CA MET A 48 -4.23 3.08 13.70
C MET A 48 -3.13 2.03 13.73
N LYS A 49 -2.73 1.56 14.91
CA LYS A 49 -1.72 0.49 15.04
C LYS A 49 -2.12 -0.77 14.28
N LYS A 50 -3.40 -1.12 14.28
CA LYS A 50 -3.89 -2.29 13.52
C LYS A 50 -3.69 -2.10 12.03
N HIS A 51 -4.01 -0.93 11.51
CA HIS A 51 -3.79 -0.61 10.10
C HIS A 51 -2.31 -0.66 9.74
N ILE A 52 -1.46 -0.07 10.59
CA ILE A 52 -0.02 -0.07 10.36
C ILE A 52 0.54 -1.49 10.37
N ARG A 53 0.08 -2.34 11.27
CA ARG A 53 0.51 -3.73 11.32
C ARG A 53 0.25 -4.46 10.02
N LEU A 54 -0.94 -4.27 9.44
CA LEU A 54 -1.28 -4.91 8.16
C LEU A 54 -0.39 -4.39 7.04
N LEU A 55 -0.05 -3.11 7.05
CA LEU A 55 0.87 -2.53 6.08
C LEU A 55 2.29 -3.06 6.27
N GLU A 56 2.72 -3.28 7.52
CA GLU A 56 4.02 -3.89 7.79
C GLU A 56 4.08 -5.33 7.32
N GLU A 57 3.02 -6.10 7.58
CA GLU A 57 2.94 -7.50 7.14
C GLU A 57 2.99 -7.63 5.63
N ALA A 58 2.49 -6.61 4.92
CA ALA A 58 2.54 -6.55 3.47
C ALA A 58 3.87 -6.00 2.93
N ASN A 59 4.80 -5.67 3.82
CA ASN A 59 6.10 -5.06 3.49
C ASN A 59 5.98 -3.73 2.75
N LEU A 60 4.92 -2.98 3.02
CA LEU A 60 4.73 -1.65 2.44
C LEU A 60 5.27 -0.55 3.34
N VAL A 61 5.34 -0.81 4.63
CA VAL A 61 5.75 0.15 5.65
C VAL A 61 6.70 -0.54 6.62
N VAL A 62 7.70 0.20 7.10
CA VAL A 62 8.54 -0.22 8.22
C VAL A 62 8.31 0.77 9.34
N THR A 63 8.42 0.29 10.58
CA THR A 63 8.30 1.15 11.75
C THR A 63 9.54 1.01 12.61
N GLU A 64 9.91 2.11 13.26
CA GLU A 64 10.98 2.08 14.24
C GLU A 64 10.60 2.92 15.45
N LYS A 65 11.10 2.53 16.59
CA LYS A 65 10.85 3.27 17.82
C LYS A 65 11.85 4.43 17.91
N VAL A 66 11.33 5.64 18.02
CA VAL A 66 12.14 6.85 18.19
C VAL A 66 11.64 7.55 19.45
N GLY A 67 12.40 7.41 20.53
CA GLY A 67 11.95 7.89 21.83
C GLY A 67 10.70 7.13 22.28
N ARG A 68 9.63 7.86 22.57
CA ARG A 68 8.34 7.27 22.96
C ARG A 68 7.41 7.05 21.76
N ALA A 69 7.80 7.57 20.61
CA ALA A 69 6.98 7.49 19.41
C ALA A 69 7.40 6.33 18.53
N ARG A 70 6.50 5.90 17.67
CA ARG A 70 6.80 4.91 16.64
C ARG A 70 6.65 5.59 15.29
N ARG A 71 7.75 5.67 14.59
CA ARG A 71 7.80 6.33 13.28
C ARG A 71 7.59 5.33 12.17
N CYS A 72 6.71 5.66 11.26
CA CYS A 72 6.38 4.84 10.10
C CYS A 72 7.01 5.42 8.85
N THR A 73 7.58 4.57 8.02
CA THR A 73 8.24 4.99 6.77
C THR A 73 7.83 4.03 5.66
N LEU A 74 7.54 4.58 4.49
CA LEU A 74 7.22 3.77 3.32
C LEU A 74 8.46 2.98 2.90
N VAL A 75 8.29 1.70 2.61
CA VAL A 75 9.41 0.87 2.15
C VAL A 75 9.78 1.29 0.72
N PRO A 76 11.06 1.60 0.44
CA PRO A 76 11.48 1.92 -0.93
C PRO A 76 11.13 0.77 -1.88
N TYR A 77 10.60 1.13 -3.04
CA TYR A 77 10.20 0.16 -4.08
C TYR A 77 9.14 -0.84 -3.63
N ALA A 78 8.38 -0.50 -2.57
CA ALA A 78 7.37 -1.38 -1.98
C ALA A 78 6.32 -1.83 -2.99
N PHE A 79 6.01 -0.97 -3.96
CA PHE A 79 4.94 -1.23 -4.94
C PHE A 79 5.44 -1.79 -6.26
N GLU A 80 6.70 -2.13 -6.34
CA GLU A 80 7.31 -2.61 -7.60
C GLU A 80 6.63 -3.86 -8.14
N GLY A 81 6.36 -4.84 -7.27
CA GLY A 81 5.66 -6.06 -7.68
C GLY A 81 4.26 -5.78 -8.19
N ILE A 82 3.52 -4.93 -7.48
CA ILE A 82 2.17 -4.52 -7.88
C ILE A 82 2.22 -3.76 -9.20
N SER A 83 3.14 -2.83 -9.32
CA SER A 83 3.31 -2.04 -10.55
C SER A 83 3.60 -2.92 -11.76
N THR A 84 4.46 -3.91 -11.58
CA THR A 84 4.79 -4.85 -12.64
C THR A 84 3.54 -5.65 -13.06
N TRP A 85 2.77 -6.13 -12.07
CA TRP A 85 1.56 -6.89 -12.35
C TRP A 85 0.52 -6.02 -13.04
N LEU A 86 0.33 -4.79 -12.57
CA LEU A 86 -0.63 -3.84 -13.18
C LEU A 86 -0.23 -3.51 -14.61
N ARG A 87 1.05 -3.38 -14.91
CA ARG A 87 1.52 -3.13 -16.28
C ARG A 87 1.17 -4.29 -17.20
N ARG A 88 1.18 -5.52 -16.70
CA ARG A 88 0.73 -6.68 -17.48
C ARG A 88 -0.74 -6.55 -17.85
N LEU A 89 -1.57 -6.13 -16.89
CA LEU A 89 -3.00 -5.92 -17.16
C LEU A 89 -3.20 -4.81 -18.18
N ASP A 90 -2.43 -3.73 -18.10
CA ASP A 90 -2.50 -2.64 -19.07
C ASP A 90 -2.18 -3.12 -20.48
N ARG A 91 -1.19 -4.01 -20.62
CA ARG A 91 -0.88 -4.60 -21.91
C ARG A 91 -2.07 -5.38 -22.47
N PHE A 92 -2.72 -6.17 -21.64
CA PHE A 92 -3.91 -6.91 -22.06
C PHE A 92 -5.04 -5.95 -22.45
N ALA A 93 -5.25 -4.91 -21.66
CA ALA A 93 -6.27 -3.91 -21.97
C ALA A 93 -6.00 -3.24 -23.31
N GLN A 94 -4.75 -2.90 -23.60
CA GLN A 94 -4.38 -2.29 -24.87
C GLN A 94 -4.64 -3.24 -26.05
N VAL A 95 -4.35 -4.52 -25.89
CA VAL A 95 -4.61 -5.53 -26.93
C VAL A 95 -6.10 -5.62 -27.20
N VAL A 96 -6.93 -5.67 -26.14
CA VAL A 96 -8.39 -5.75 -26.30
C VAL A 96 -8.95 -4.51 -26.98
N GLU A 97 -8.52 -3.32 -26.57
CA GLU A 97 -8.96 -2.06 -27.19
C GLU A 97 -8.53 -1.97 -28.66
N HIS A 98 -7.30 -2.39 -28.94
CA HIS A 98 -6.81 -2.39 -30.32
C HIS A 98 -7.64 -3.32 -31.19
N THR A 99 -7.99 -4.49 -30.68
CA THR A 99 -8.83 -5.44 -31.39
C THR A 99 -10.21 -4.86 -31.65
N LYS A 100 -10.79 -4.17 -30.66
CA LYS A 100 -12.08 -3.49 -30.84
C LYS A 100 -11.99 -2.37 -31.88
N GLY A 101 -10.91 -1.61 -31.84
CA GLY A 101 -10.70 -0.52 -32.78
C GLY A 101 -10.53 -0.98 -34.22
N ALA A 102 -10.18 -2.22 -34.43
CA ALA A 102 -9.96 -2.79 -35.75
C ALA A 102 -11.24 -3.19 -36.48
N ARG A 103 -12.41 -3.06 -35.85
CA ARG A 103 -13.69 -3.38 -36.46
C ARG A 103 -14.03 -2.45 -37.62
#